data_39ab027e49e7ea58f2c66dd929ecac59
#
_entry.id   39ab027e49e7ea58f2c66dd929ecac59
#
_cell.length_a   1.000
_cell.length_b   1.000
_cell.length_c   1.000
_cell.angle_alpha   90.00
_cell.angle_beta   90.00
_cell.angle_gamma   90.00
#
_symmetry.space_group_name_H-M   'P 1'
#
loop_
_entity.id
_entity.type
_entity.pdbx_description
1 polymer ?
#
loop_
_entity_poly.entity_id
_entity_poly.type
_entity_poly.pdbx_seq_one_letter_code
_entity_poly.pdbx_strand_id
1 'polypeptide(L)'
;MNIVDEDYLDSINTISEAENMKAALTGSLMDGSLRYLLKVNDEYVGIFRVRETKYEGFEDYGELGALYLLNRVKNNGYGRIMFDRAKRELKQMGYDKMIVGCLEGNPSNNFYIHMGGVFLKKNPIRIGGQDLNENIYVFEEI
;
A
#
# COMPACT_ATOMS: atom_id res chain seq x y z
N MET A 1 2.85 -14.57 15.07
CA MET A 1 3.28 -13.84 13.90
C MET A 1 4.68 -14.25 13.51
N ASN A 2 4.80 -14.63 12.30
CA ASN A 2 6.09 -15.02 11.82
C ASN A 2 6.77 -13.87 11.13
N ILE A 3 7.76 -13.38 11.79
CA ILE A 3 8.56 -12.35 11.23
C ILE A 3 9.66 -13.03 10.46
N VAL A 4 9.92 -12.53 9.31
CA VAL A 4 11.04 -12.95 8.51
C VAL A 4 12.32 -12.64 9.25
N ASP A 5 13.37 -13.31 8.95
CA ASP A 5 14.64 -13.11 9.64
C ASP A 5 15.11 -11.65 9.54
N GLU A 6 15.95 -11.26 10.48
CA GLU A 6 16.44 -9.90 10.58
C GLU A 6 17.25 -9.46 9.37
N ASP A 7 17.95 -10.38 8.75
CA ASP A 7 18.74 -10.03 7.56
C ASP A 7 17.87 -9.54 6.42
N TYR A 8 16.70 -10.16 6.25
CA TYR A 8 15.76 -9.71 5.23
C TYR A 8 15.20 -8.33 5.57
N LEU A 9 14.82 -8.12 6.83
CA LEU A 9 14.31 -6.82 7.27
C LEU A 9 15.34 -5.72 7.05
N ASP A 10 16.61 -5.99 7.38
CA ASP A 10 17.66 -5.01 7.16
C ASP A 10 17.85 -4.69 5.69
N SER A 11 17.70 -5.67 4.84
CA SER A 11 17.91 -5.47 3.40
C SER A 11 16.87 -4.60 2.75
N ILE A 12 15.67 -4.50 3.34
CA ILE A 12 14.58 -3.71 2.78
C ILE A 12 14.28 -2.45 3.56
N ASN A 13 15.07 -2.16 4.57
CA ASN A 13 14.98 -0.92 5.32
C ASN A 13 15.40 0.25 4.44
N THR A 14 14.57 1.28 4.41
CA THR A 14 14.82 2.47 3.62
C THR A 14 14.54 3.69 4.47
N ILE A 15 15.46 4.65 4.43
CA ILE A 15 15.28 5.92 5.11
C ILE A 15 15.04 6.99 4.06
N SER A 16 13.95 7.74 4.22
CA SER A 16 13.63 8.90 3.39
C SER A 16 13.53 10.11 4.29
N GLU A 17 13.88 11.25 3.75
CA GLU A 17 13.74 12.50 4.46
C GLU A 17 12.65 13.32 3.79
N ALA A 18 11.73 13.82 4.61
CA ALA A 18 10.71 14.75 4.17
C ALA A 18 10.66 15.87 5.19
N GLU A 19 10.93 17.09 4.74
CA GLU A 19 10.83 18.30 5.57
C GLU A 19 11.56 18.20 6.92
N ASN A 20 12.82 17.77 6.89
CA ASN A 20 13.65 17.66 8.09
C ASN A 20 13.20 16.58 9.07
N MET A 21 12.27 15.70 8.66
CA MET A 21 11.85 14.57 9.48
C MET A 21 12.41 13.29 8.91
N LYS A 22 12.84 12.41 9.80
CA LYS A 22 13.31 11.09 9.38
C LYS A 22 12.14 10.14 9.24
N ALA A 23 11.94 9.65 8.03
CA ALA A 23 10.95 8.63 7.75
C ALA A 23 11.66 7.37 7.29
N ALA A 24 11.33 6.24 7.88
CA ALA A 24 11.93 4.96 7.55
C ALA A 24 10.82 3.97 7.21
N LEU A 25 11.00 3.24 6.11
CA LEU A 25 10.12 2.15 5.74
C LEU A 25 10.83 0.84 6.04
N THR A 26 10.20 0.02 6.84
CA THR A 26 10.72 -1.30 7.20
C THR A 26 9.72 -2.33 6.72
N GLY A 27 10.18 -3.25 5.89
CA GLY A 27 9.32 -4.27 5.33
C GLY A 27 9.55 -5.63 5.94
N SER A 28 8.54 -6.48 5.82
CA SER A 28 8.63 -7.88 6.17
C SER A 28 7.78 -8.72 5.23
N LEU A 29 8.23 -9.93 4.97
CA LEU A 29 7.50 -10.87 4.13
C LEU A 29 6.63 -11.75 5.01
N MET A 30 5.32 -11.76 4.74
CA MET A 30 4.36 -12.57 5.46
C MET A 30 3.27 -13.05 4.51
N ASP A 31 3.00 -14.36 4.54
CA ASP A 31 1.91 -14.96 3.75
C ASP A 31 1.98 -14.60 2.26
N GLY A 32 3.19 -14.56 1.71
CA GLY A 32 3.37 -14.19 0.30
C GLY A 32 3.18 -12.73 -0.01
N SER A 33 3.02 -11.89 1.01
CA SER A 33 2.90 -10.45 0.81
C SER A 33 4.01 -9.71 1.52
N LEU A 34 4.40 -8.56 0.97
CA LEU A 34 5.33 -7.66 1.60
C LEU A 34 4.54 -6.59 2.34
N ARG A 35 4.81 -6.47 3.63
CA ARG A 35 4.17 -5.46 4.47
C ARG A 35 5.20 -4.47 4.93
N TYR A 36 4.87 -3.20 4.86
CA TYR A 36 5.77 -2.11 5.22
C TYR A 36 5.17 -1.27 6.32
N LEU A 37 6.01 -0.91 7.28
CA LEU A 37 5.65 0.03 8.33
C LEU A 37 6.41 1.31 8.09
N LEU A 38 5.70 2.42 8.17
CA LEU A 38 6.30 3.75 8.09
C LEU A 38 6.53 4.26 9.51
N LYS A 39 7.78 4.60 9.80
CA LYS A 39 8.19 5.13 11.10
C LYS A 39 8.70 6.54 10.89
N VAL A 40 8.16 7.49 11.64
CA VAL A 40 8.56 8.89 11.57
C VAL A 40 8.90 9.34 12.99
N ASN A 41 10.11 9.84 13.18
CA ASN A 41 10.60 10.28 14.50
C ASN A 41 10.38 9.22 15.59
N ASP A 42 10.76 7.97 15.29
CA ASP A 42 10.66 6.82 16.19
C ASP A 42 9.24 6.38 16.50
N GLU A 43 8.26 6.81 15.72
CA GLU A 43 6.87 6.43 15.92
C GLU A 43 6.28 5.81 14.65
N TYR A 44 5.59 4.68 14.79
CA TYR A 44 4.94 4.04 13.66
C TYR A 44 3.64 4.78 13.33
N VAL A 45 3.55 5.29 12.12
CA VAL A 45 2.44 6.15 11.70
C VAL A 45 1.74 5.66 10.44
N GLY A 46 2.27 4.65 9.78
CA GLY A 46 1.66 4.15 8.55
C GLY A 46 1.98 2.70 8.28
N ILE A 47 1.17 2.10 7.44
CA ILE A 47 1.36 0.71 7.00
C ILE A 47 0.82 0.57 5.58
N PHE A 48 1.47 -0.29 4.78
CA PHE A 48 0.89 -0.74 3.53
C PHE A 48 1.39 -2.16 3.22
N ARG A 49 0.71 -2.79 2.28
CA ARG A 49 1.02 -4.15 1.87
C ARG A 49 0.99 -4.24 0.35
N VAL A 50 1.96 -4.97 -0.22
CA VAL A 50 1.94 -5.31 -1.64
C VAL A 50 2.00 -6.81 -1.79
N ARG A 51 1.31 -7.33 -2.81
CA ARG A 51 1.24 -8.76 -3.04
C ARG A 51 0.73 -9.05 -4.45
N GLU A 52 0.74 -10.33 -4.81
CA GLU A 52 0.01 -10.82 -5.95
C GLU A 52 -1.49 -10.60 -5.69
N THR A 53 -2.23 -10.13 -6.69
CA THR A 53 -3.63 -9.82 -6.47
C THR A 53 -4.49 -11.07 -6.30
N LYS A 54 -5.50 -10.95 -5.46
CA LYS A 54 -6.54 -11.96 -5.30
C LYS A 54 -7.73 -11.73 -6.24
N TYR A 55 -7.76 -10.61 -6.95
CA TYR A 55 -8.88 -10.30 -7.83
C TYR A 55 -8.78 -11.13 -9.10
N GLU A 56 -9.85 -11.88 -9.37
CA GLU A 56 -9.93 -12.75 -10.52
C GLU A 56 -9.91 -11.93 -11.82
N GLY A 57 -9.13 -12.38 -12.79
CA GLY A 57 -9.01 -11.69 -14.07
C GLY A 57 -7.91 -10.63 -14.11
N PHE A 58 -7.19 -10.44 -13.00
CA PHE A 58 -6.14 -9.41 -12.91
C PHE A 58 -4.79 -10.01 -12.53
N GLU A 59 -4.51 -11.21 -13.03
CA GLU A 59 -3.32 -11.96 -12.65
C GLU A 59 -2.02 -11.26 -13.04
N ASP A 60 -2.07 -10.34 -14.01
CA ASP A 60 -0.91 -9.55 -14.42
C ASP A 60 -0.76 -8.23 -13.65
N TYR A 61 -1.61 -8.00 -12.64
CA TYR A 61 -1.54 -6.82 -11.78
C TYR A 61 -0.98 -7.19 -10.42
N GLY A 62 -0.15 -6.32 -9.86
CA GLY A 62 0.19 -6.40 -8.46
C GLY A 62 -0.85 -5.65 -7.63
N GLU A 63 -1.06 -6.05 -6.41
CA GLU A 63 -2.06 -5.44 -5.55
C GLU A 63 -1.42 -4.60 -4.45
N LEU A 64 -1.86 -3.36 -4.32
CA LEU A 64 -1.57 -2.53 -3.17
C LEU A 64 -2.76 -2.62 -2.22
N GLY A 65 -2.51 -3.10 -1.02
CA GLY A 65 -3.55 -3.23 -0.01
C GLY A 65 -3.20 -2.56 1.29
N ALA A 66 -4.22 -2.24 2.06
CA ALA A 66 -4.07 -1.76 3.43
C ALA A 66 -3.16 -0.55 3.58
N LEU A 67 -3.17 0.37 2.63
CA LEU A 67 -2.41 1.62 2.79
C LEU A 67 -3.14 2.49 3.80
N TYR A 68 -2.52 2.71 4.93
CA TYR A 68 -3.11 3.44 6.04
C TYR A 68 -2.07 4.38 6.63
N LEU A 69 -2.51 5.59 6.98
CA LEU A 69 -1.66 6.61 7.57
C LEU A 69 -2.45 7.32 8.66
N LEU A 70 -1.84 7.52 9.81
CA LEU A 70 -2.50 8.23 10.90
C LEU A 70 -2.87 9.65 10.47
N ASN A 71 -4.08 10.09 10.87
CA ASN A 71 -4.60 11.40 10.45
C ASN A 71 -3.66 12.55 10.81
N ARG A 72 -3.04 12.50 11.98
CA ARG A 72 -2.19 13.58 12.47
C ARG A 72 -0.92 13.81 11.66
N VAL A 73 -0.55 12.85 10.80
CA VAL A 73 0.63 13.01 9.96
C VAL A 73 0.28 13.11 8.47
N LYS A 74 -1.01 13.17 8.14
CA LYS A 74 -1.43 13.36 6.76
C LYS A 74 -1.04 14.74 6.26
N ASN A 75 -0.99 14.89 4.93
CA ASN A 75 -0.64 16.14 4.25
C ASN A 75 0.83 16.55 4.42
N ASN A 76 1.70 15.59 4.74
CA ASN A 76 3.14 15.80 4.84
C ASN A 76 3.93 15.03 3.78
N GLY A 77 3.25 14.50 2.78
CA GLY A 77 3.90 13.75 1.70
C GLY A 77 4.18 12.30 2.00
N TYR A 78 3.82 11.79 3.16
CA TYR A 78 4.11 10.41 3.53
C TYR A 78 3.29 9.41 2.71
N GLY A 79 2.04 9.73 2.40
CA GLY A 79 1.23 8.87 1.54
C GLY A 79 1.88 8.63 0.20
N ARG A 80 2.44 9.68 -0.39
CA ARG A 80 3.16 9.58 -1.67
C ARG A 80 4.42 8.73 -1.52
N ILE A 81 5.16 8.91 -0.45
CA ILE A 81 6.37 8.11 -0.19
C ILE A 81 6.01 6.62 -0.12
N MET A 82 4.96 6.29 0.61
CA MET A 82 4.49 4.91 0.74
C MET A 82 4.01 4.37 -0.60
N PHE A 83 3.25 5.18 -1.33
CA PHE A 83 2.71 4.79 -2.62
C PHE A 83 3.83 4.54 -3.64
N ASP A 84 4.81 5.43 -3.70
CA ASP A 84 5.93 5.27 -4.62
C ASP A 84 6.76 4.04 -4.27
N ARG A 85 6.93 3.75 -2.99
CA ARG A 85 7.63 2.55 -2.57
C ARG A 85 6.85 1.30 -2.96
N ALA A 86 5.52 1.32 -2.80
CA ALA A 86 4.67 0.21 -3.19
C ALA A 86 4.83 -0.10 -4.68
N LYS A 87 4.82 0.91 -5.52
CA LYS A 87 5.03 0.73 -6.96
C LYS A 87 6.38 0.11 -7.26
N ARG A 88 7.41 0.58 -6.59
CA ARG A 88 8.77 0.06 -6.80
C ARG A 88 8.85 -1.41 -6.41
N GLU A 89 8.25 -1.78 -5.27
CA GLU A 89 8.28 -3.17 -4.83
C GLU A 89 7.50 -4.07 -5.78
N LEU A 90 6.37 -3.62 -6.28
CA LEU A 90 5.60 -4.39 -7.26
C LEU A 90 6.38 -4.57 -8.56
N LYS A 91 7.10 -3.56 -9.00
CA LYS A 91 7.97 -3.69 -10.18
C LYS A 91 9.06 -4.74 -9.96
N GLN A 92 9.65 -4.78 -8.78
CA GLN A 92 10.66 -5.79 -8.46
C GLN A 92 10.06 -7.19 -8.41
N MET A 93 8.77 -7.31 -8.10
CA MET A 93 8.07 -8.57 -8.15
C MET A 93 7.68 -8.99 -9.57
N GLY A 94 7.88 -8.12 -10.55
CA GLY A 94 7.61 -8.39 -11.96
C GLY A 94 6.33 -7.79 -12.50
N TYR A 95 5.69 -6.89 -11.77
CA TYR A 95 4.44 -6.26 -12.22
C TYR A 95 4.67 -4.88 -12.80
N ASP A 96 4.00 -4.59 -13.91
CA ASP A 96 3.98 -3.26 -14.52
C ASP A 96 2.66 -2.53 -14.27
N LYS A 97 1.72 -3.20 -13.64
CA LYS A 97 0.38 -2.69 -13.38
C LYS A 97 0.00 -2.94 -11.94
N MET A 98 -0.89 -2.10 -11.42
CA MET A 98 -1.30 -2.20 -10.04
C MET A 98 -2.81 -2.07 -9.91
N ILE A 99 -3.39 -2.83 -8.99
CA ILE A 99 -4.81 -2.75 -8.66
C ILE A 99 -4.96 -2.44 -7.17
N VAL A 100 -5.94 -1.60 -6.85
CA VAL A 100 -6.20 -1.16 -5.49
C VAL A 100 -7.68 -1.22 -5.21
N GLY A 101 -8.05 -1.81 -4.08
CA GLY A 101 -9.43 -1.76 -3.58
C GLY A 101 -9.50 -0.82 -2.39
N CYS A 102 -10.50 0.06 -2.39
CA CYS A 102 -10.70 1.03 -1.33
C CYS A 102 -12.17 1.11 -0.97
N LEU A 103 -12.50 0.99 0.32
CA LEU A 103 -13.89 1.03 0.76
C LEU A 103 -14.60 2.29 0.28
N GLU A 104 -15.82 2.12 -0.20
CA GLU A 104 -16.68 3.22 -0.58
C GLU A 104 -16.87 4.14 0.63
N GLY A 105 -16.74 5.44 0.42
CA GLY A 105 -16.87 6.42 1.50
C GLY A 105 -15.56 6.71 2.23
N ASN A 106 -14.52 5.92 2.02
CA ASN A 106 -13.23 6.19 2.65
C ASN A 106 -12.54 7.36 1.95
N PRO A 107 -12.04 8.36 2.70
CA PRO A 107 -11.35 9.51 2.08
C PRO A 107 -10.16 9.15 1.21
N SER A 108 -9.56 7.97 1.43
CA SER A 108 -8.41 7.52 0.62
C SER A 108 -8.77 7.31 -0.85
N ASN A 109 -10.05 7.20 -1.20
CA ASN A 109 -10.45 7.15 -2.61
C ASN A 109 -9.91 8.35 -3.39
N ASN A 110 -9.98 9.53 -2.80
CA ASN A 110 -9.48 10.74 -3.46
C ASN A 110 -7.97 10.68 -3.68
N PHE A 111 -7.26 10.09 -2.74
CA PHE A 111 -5.81 9.91 -2.87
C PHE A 111 -5.46 9.04 -4.08
N TYR A 112 -6.14 7.91 -4.25
CA TYR A 112 -5.87 7.01 -5.37
C TYR A 112 -6.19 7.66 -6.70
N ILE A 113 -7.30 8.40 -6.78
CA ILE A 113 -7.66 9.13 -8.00
C ILE A 113 -6.60 10.18 -8.30
N HIS A 114 -6.16 10.93 -7.29
CA HIS A 114 -5.14 11.95 -7.44
C HIS A 114 -3.81 11.37 -7.91
N MET A 115 -3.48 10.17 -7.47
CA MET A 115 -2.24 9.49 -7.87
C MET A 115 -2.32 8.86 -9.27
N GLY A 116 -3.42 9.00 -9.96
CA GLY A 116 -3.56 8.53 -11.34
C GLY A 116 -4.36 7.25 -11.50
N GLY A 117 -5.00 6.79 -10.44
CA GLY A 117 -5.84 5.60 -10.51
C GLY A 117 -7.10 5.85 -11.31
N VAL A 118 -7.49 4.85 -12.10
CA VAL A 118 -8.71 4.90 -12.89
C VAL A 118 -9.73 3.99 -12.24
N PHE A 119 -10.89 4.55 -11.93
CA PHE A 119 -11.98 3.76 -11.35
C PHE A 119 -12.44 2.70 -12.34
N LEU A 120 -12.48 1.46 -11.90
CA LEU A 120 -12.90 0.35 -12.75
C LEU A 120 -14.32 -0.11 -12.43
N LYS A 121 -14.60 -0.41 -11.16
CA LYS A 121 -15.89 -0.94 -10.75
C LYS A 121 -16.01 -0.95 -9.24
N LYS A 122 -17.23 -1.20 -8.76
CA LYS A 122 -17.48 -1.51 -7.35
C LYS A 122 -17.48 -3.02 -7.17
N ASN A 123 -16.86 -3.46 -6.09
CA ASN A 123 -16.76 -4.89 -5.78
C ASN A 123 -17.43 -5.13 -4.42
N PRO A 124 -18.49 -5.96 -4.37
CA PRO A 124 -19.12 -6.27 -3.08
C PRO A 124 -18.16 -7.07 -2.21
N ILE A 125 -18.08 -6.69 -0.95
CA ILE A 125 -17.29 -7.43 0.04
C ILE A 125 -18.09 -7.53 1.33
N ARG A 126 -17.67 -8.45 2.18
CA ARG A 126 -18.32 -8.63 3.48
C ARG A 126 -17.26 -8.52 4.57
N ILE A 127 -17.48 -7.59 5.48
CA ILE A 127 -16.56 -7.35 6.59
C ILE A 127 -17.37 -7.33 7.87
N GLY A 128 -16.99 -8.21 8.83
CA GLY A 128 -17.65 -8.27 10.12
C GLY A 128 -19.14 -8.53 10.03
N GLY A 129 -19.58 -9.32 9.05
CA GLY A 129 -20.99 -9.62 8.85
C GLY A 129 -21.76 -8.53 8.13
N GLN A 130 -21.10 -7.47 7.69
CA GLN A 130 -21.70 -6.34 7.02
C GLN A 130 -21.36 -6.34 5.53
N ASP A 131 -22.37 -6.11 4.70
CA ASP A 131 -22.18 -6.04 3.25
C ASP A 131 -21.75 -4.62 2.88
N LEU A 132 -20.61 -4.52 2.27
CA LEU A 132 -20.01 -3.25 1.88
C LEU A 132 -19.57 -3.32 0.42
N ASN A 133 -19.20 -2.19 -0.14
CA ASN A 133 -18.61 -2.12 -1.46
C ASN A 133 -17.23 -1.50 -1.36
N GLU A 134 -16.30 -2.02 -2.16
CA GLU A 134 -15.03 -1.34 -2.36
C GLU A 134 -14.96 -0.84 -3.79
N ASN A 135 -14.35 0.31 -3.97
CA ASN A 135 -14.06 0.86 -5.29
C ASN A 135 -12.75 0.28 -5.75
N ILE A 136 -12.72 -0.24 -6.97
CA ILE A 136 -11.52 -0.81 -7.56
C ILE A 136 -10.90 0.19 -8.50
N TYR A 137 -9.63 0.51 -8.29
CA TYR A 137 -8.84 1.39 -9.14
C TYR A 137 -7.72 0.62 -9.77
N VAL A 138 -7.42 0.95 -11.02
CA VAL A 138 -6.30 0.34 -11.75
C VAL A 138 -5.31 1.40 -12.17
N PHE A 139 -4.04 1.00 -12.16
CA PHE A 139 -2.92 1.81 -12.62
C PHE A 139 -2.24 0.98 -13.70
N GLU A 140 -2.42 1.38 -14.95
CA GLU A 140 -1.95 0.58 -16.09
C GLU A 140 -0.45 0.69 -16.33
N GLU A 141 0.18 1.66 -15.67
CA GLU A 141 1.61 1.87 -15.74
C GLU A 141 2.14 2.26 -14.37
N ILE A 142 3.06 1.49 -13.84
CA ILE A 142 3.68 1.85 -12.54
C ILE A 142 5.23 1.88 -12.64
#